data_511848da431820cdacf8aa2596b7e787
#
_entry.id   511848da431820cdacf8aa2596b7e787
#
_cell.length_a   1.000
_cell.length_b   1.000
_cell.length_c   1.000
_cell.angle_alpha   90.00
_cell.angle_beta   90.00
_cell.angle_gamma   90.00
#
_symmetry.space_group_name_H-M   'P 1'
#
loop_
_entity.id
_entity.type
_entity.pdbx_description
1 polymer ?
#
loop_
_entity_poly.entity_id
_entity_poly.type
_entity_poly.pdbx_seq_one_letter_code
_entity_poly.pdbx_strand_id
1 'polypeptide(L)'
;MHYTSQYPSPLGELLLAADDDGLTGVWFVGQKYFARSLAPDSVAREIPLFAQVKQWLALYFAGQEPELEIPIHMVGTAFQKAVWRILRTIPYGQTMTYGAIARQVAEELGIRRMSPQAVGGAVGHNPISIL
;
A
#
# COMPACT_ATOMS: atom_id res chain seq x y z
N MET A 1 -16.87 -8.54 3.33
CA MET A 1 -16.16 -9.24 4.39
C MET A 1 -14.68 -8.88 4.36
N HIS A 2 -14.03 -8.85 5.53
CA HIS A 2 -12.64 -8.43 5.65
C HIS A 2 -11.80 -9.57 6.23
N TYR A 3 -10.62 -9.79 5.65
CA TYR A 3 -9.74 -10.91 5.98
C TYR A 3 -8.34 -10.42 6.31
N THR A 4 -7.62 -11.17 7.14
CA THR A 4 -6.21 -10.92 7.45
C THR A 4 -5.39 -12.18 7.34
N SER A 5 -4.09 -12.02 7.10
CA SER A 5 -3.10 -13.07 7.16
C SER A 5 -1.75 -12.48 7.55
N GLN A 6 -0.79 -13.32 7.90
CA GLN A 6 0.55 -12.89 8.30
C GLN A 6 1.60 -13.46 7.37
N TYR A 7 2.69 -12.70 7.19
CA TYR A 7 3.83 -13.12 6.37
C TYR A 7 5.14 -12.75 7.07
N PRO A 8 5.97 -13.73 7.46
CA PRO A 8 7.29 -13.44 8.05
C PRO A 8 8.26 -13.04 6.94
N SER A 9 8.66 -11.77 6.90
CA SER A 9 9.61 -11.27 5.92
C SER A 9 11.01 -11.14 6.52
N PRO A 10 12.07 -11.01 5.68
CA PRO A 10 13.42 -10.77 6.17
C PRO A 10 13.57 -9.48 6.99
N LEU A 11 12.68 -8.51 6.78
CA LEU A 11 12.69 -7.23 7.49
C LEU A 11 11.72 -7.18 8.67
N GLY A 12 11.01 -8.26 8.96
CA GLY A 12 10.04 -8.34 10.04
C GLY A 12 8.72 -8.92 9.58
N GLU A 13 7.81 -9.10 10.53
CA GLU A 13 6.50 -9.67 10.24
C GLU A 13 5.58 -8.66 9.58
N LEU A 14 4.88 -9.08 8.53
CA LEU A 14 3.88 -8.30 7.82
C LEU A 14 2.48 -8.78 8.15
N LEU A 15 1.55 -7.85 8.35
CA LEU A 15 0.12 -8.13 8.40
C LEU A 15 -0.48 -7.78 7.03
N LEU A 16 -1.18 -8.75 6.44
CA LEU A 16 -1.90 -8.57 5.17
C LEU A 16 -3.39 -8.44 5.46
N ALA A 17 -4.05 -7.55 4.75
CA ALA A 17 -5.50 -7.37 4.86
C ALA A 17 -6.13 -7.27 3.47
N ALA A 18 -7.35 -7.80 3.35
CA ALA A 18 -8.11 -7.77 2.11
C ALA A 18 -9.61 -7.77 2.37
N ASP A 19 -10.37 -7.30 1.40
CA ASP A 19 -11.82 -7.50 1.34
C ASP A 19 -12.16 -8.31 0.08
N ASP A 20 -13.44 -8.36 -0.29
CA ASP A 20 -13.87 -9.13 -1.45
C ASP A 20 -13.44 -8.50 -2.79
N ASP A 21 -13.02 -7.24 -2.78
CA ASP A 21 -12.61 -6.50 -3.98
C ASP A 21 -11.10 -6.49 -4.22
N GLY A 22 -10.30 -6.75 -3.19
CA GLY A 22 -8.86 -6.78 -3.34
C GLY A 22 -8.10 -6.57 -2.03
N LEU A 23 -6.78 -6.39 -2.16
CA LEU A 23 -5.89 -6.16 -1.04
C LEU A 23 -6.12 -4.74 -0.50
N THR A 24 -6.35 -4.61 0.80
CA THR A 24 -6.61 -3.33 1.46
C THR A 24 -5.45 -2.84 2.32
N GLY A 25 -4.52 -3.71 2.69
CA GLY A 25 -3.38 -3.30 3.50
C GLY A 25 -2.25 -4.30 3.55
N VAL A 26 -1.04 -3.77 3.68
CA VAL A 26 0.19 -4.52 4.00
C VAL A 26 1.00 -3.64 4.94
N TRP A 27 1.15 -4.06 6.18
CA TRP A 27 1.87 -3.28 7.20
C TRP A 27 2.95 -4.12 7.85
N PHE A 28 4.11 -3.49 8.13
CA PHE A 28 5.07 -4.07 9.06
C PHE A 28 4.51 -3.96 10.48
N VAL A 29 4.54 -5.04 11.23
CA VAL A 29 4.11 -5.03 12.62
C VAL A 29 5.00 -4.06 13.41
N GLY A 30 4.37 -3.12 14.11
CA GLY A 30 5.06 -2.10 14.90
C GLY A 30 5.39 -0.81 14.17
N GLN A 31 5.12 -0.69 12.86
CA GLN A 31 5.31 0.58 12.16
C GLN A 31 4.31 1.65 12.63
N LYS A 32 4.65 2.92 12.39
CA LYS A 32 3.74 4.04 12.65
C LYS A 32 2.48 3.88 11.78
N TYR A 33 1.32 4.11 12.37
CA TYR A 33 0.00 3.91 11.74
C TYR A 33 -0.28 2.44 11.35
N PHE A 34 0.35 1.49 12.07
CA PHE A 34 0.13 0.06 11.85
C PHE A 34 -1.36 -0.28 11.89
N ALA A 35 -1.83 -0.95 10.81
CA ALA A 35 -3.21 -1.43 10.69
C ALA A 35 -4.29 -0.38 10.95
N ARG A 36 -4.00 0.93 10.76
CA ARG A 36 -4.92 2.01 11.09
C ARG A 36 -6.23 1.95 10.30
N SER A 37 -6.19 1.50 9.05
CA SER A 37 -7.38 1.38 8.20
C SER A 37 -7.99 -0.01 8.23
N LEU A 38 -7.52 -0.91 9.10
CA LEU A 38 -8.06 -2.25 9.21
C LEU A 38 -9.48 -2.22 9.78
N ALA A 39 -10.40 -2.93 9.12
CA ALA A 39 -11.78 -3.03 9.60
C ALA A 39 -11.83 -3.80 10.94
N PRO A 40 -12.63 -3.33 11.91
CA PRO A 40 -12.69 -3.97 13.24
C PRO A 40 -13.23 -5.40 13.21
N ASP A 41 -14.02 -5.75 12.21
CA ASP A 41 -14.62 -7.07 12.04
C ASP A 41 -13.79 -8.01 11.17
N SER A 42 -12.51 -7.71 10.96
CA SER A 42 -11.62 -8.54 10.15
C SER A 42 -11.41 -9.92 10.77
N VAL A 43 -11.37 -10.95 9.94
CA VAL A 43 -11.21 -12.35 10.34
C VAL A 43 -9.89 -12.88 9.81
N ALA A 44 -9.11 -13.53 10.68
CA ALA A 44 -7.90 -14.22 10.27
C ALA A 44 -8.28 -15.44 9.44
N ARG A 45 -8.04 -15.39 8.13
CA ARG A 45 -8.40 -16.45 7.20
C ARG A 45 -7.54 -16.41 5.96
N GLU A 46 -7.01 -17.54 5.56
CA GLU A 46 -6.25 -17.65 4.32
C GLU A 46 -7.22 -17.70 3.13
N ILE A 47 -7.05 -16.75 2.20
CA ILE A 47 -7.85 -16.69 0.97
C ILE A 47 -6.90 -16.76 -0.24
N PRO A 48 -7.39 -17.11 -1.45
CA PRO A 48 -6.53 -17.24 -2.63
C PRO A 48 -5.71 -15.99 -2.94
N LEU A 49 -6.27 -14.80 -2.70
CA LEU A 49 -5.55 -13.54 -2.90
C LEU A 49 -4.29 -13.48 -2.04
N PHE A 50 -4.34 -13.94 -0.79
CA PHE A 50 -3.16 -13.92 0.08
C PHE A 50 -2.04 -14.85 -0.42
N ALA A 51 -2.38 -15.96 -1.05
CA ALA A 51 -1.38 -16.82 -1.68
C ALA A 51 -0.63 -16.07 -2.80
N GLN A 52 -1.35 -15.30 -3.61
CA GLN A 52 -0.74 -14.45 -4.64
C GLN A 52 0.15 -13.36 -4.05
N VAL A 53 -0.31 -12.70 -3.00
CA VAL A 53 0.45 -11.64 -2.32
C VAL A 53 1.72 -12.22 -1.71
N LYS A 54 1.65 -13.40 -1.06
CA LYS A 54 2.82 -14.05 -0.48
C LYS A 54 3.84 -14.45 -1.54
N GLN A 55 3.39 -14.90 -2.71
CA GLN A 55 4.27 -15.19 -3.84
C GLN A 55 4.95 -13.90 -4.35
N TRP A 56 4.20 -12.82 -4.46
CA TRP A 56 4.74 -11.51 -4.84
C TRP A 56 5.82 -11.06 -3.87
N LEU A 57 5.54 -11.17 -2.56
CA LEU A 57 6.48 -10.77 -1.50
C LEU A 57 7.75 -11.63 -1.54
N ALA A 58 7.61 -12.93 -1.77
CA ALA A 58 8.76 -13.83 -1.87
C ALA A 58 9.70 -13.41 -3.00
N LEU A 59 9.16 -13.06 -4.16
CA LEU A 59 9.94 -12.56 -5.30
C LEU A 59 10.59 -11.22 -4.97
N TYR A 60 9.84 -10.30 -4.37
CA TYR A 60 10.36 -8.99 -3.97
C TYR A 60 11.55 -9.11 -3.02
N PHE A 61 11.44 -9.91 -1.96
CA PHE A 61 12.51 -10.08 -0.99
C PHE A 61 13.67 -10.94 -1.52
N ALA A 62 13.49 -11.65 -2.62
CA ALA A 62 14.57 -12.34 -3.32
C ALA A 62 15.37 -11.40 -4.23
N GLY A 63 15.05 -10.11 -4.28
CA GLY A 63 15.72 -9.13 -5.11
C GLY A 63 15.25 -9.12 -6.56
N GLN A 64 14.11 -9.75 -6.86
CA GLN A 64 13.53 -9.79 -8.19
C GLN A 64 12.37 -8.80 -8.29
N GLU A 65 12.15 -8.24 -9.49
CA GLU A 65 10.97 -7.44 -9.76
C GLU A 65 9.77 -8.36 -9.99
N PRO A 66 8.76 -8.34 -9.10
CA PRO A 66 7.60 -9.19 -9.29
C PRO A 66 6.76 -8.74 -10.49
N GLU A 67 6.38 -9.69 -11.35
CA GLU A 67 5.54 -9.42 -12.53
C GLU A 67 4.06 -9.73 -12.27
N LEU A 68 3.73 -10.26 -11.09
CA LEU A 68 2.36 -10.58 -10.73
C LEU A 68 1.58 -9.30 -10.43
N GLU A 69 0.37 -9.22 -10.94
CA GLU A 69 -0.56 -8.14 -10.61
C GLU A 69 -1.42 -8.57 -9.43
N ILE A 70 -1.44 -7.73 -8.40
CA ILE A 70 -2.27 -7.96 -7.21
C ILE A 70 -3.43 -6.97 -7.25
N PRO A 71 -4.68 -7.43 -7.25
CA PRO A 71 -5.81 -6.50 -7.17
C PRO A 71 -5.80 -5.78 -5.83
N ILE A 72 -5.85 -4.45 -5.88
CA ILE A 72 -5.77 -3.59 -4.70
C ILE A 72 -7.04 -2.77 -4.59
N HIS A 73 -7.62 -2.73 -3.39
CA HIS A 73 -8.76 -1.90 -3.06
C HIS A 73 -8.33 -0.88 -2.00
N MET A 74 -8.05 0.34 -2.43
CA MET A 74 -7.61 1.42 -1.53
C MET A 74 -8.80 2.08 -0.86
N VAL A 75 -8.71 2.23 0.47
CA VAL A 75 -9.73 2.90 1.29
C VAL A 75 -9.11 4.14 1.89
N GLY A 76 -9.68 5.31 1.58
CA GLY A 76 -9.16 6.59 2.06
C GLY A 76 -9.81 7.77 1.37
N THR A 77 -9.30 8.98 1.64
CA THR A 77 -9.77 10.21 0.99
C THR A 77 -9.34 10.25 -0.47
N ALA A 78 -9.97 11.12 -1.27
CA ALA A 78 -9.57 11.32 -2.67
C ALA A 78 -8.09 11.74 -2.76
N PHE A 79 -7.65 12.62 -1.86
CA PHE A 79 -6.26 13.05 -1.79
C PHE A 79 -5.32 11.88 -1.46
N GLN A 80 -5.61 11.10 -0.43
CA GLN A 80 -4.79 9.94 -0.05
C GLN A 80 -4.71 8.93 -1.19
N LYS A 81 -5.84 8.62 -1.83
CA LYS A 81 -5.87 7.70 -2.96
C LYS A 81 -5.04 8.21 -4.14
N ALA A 82 -5.06 9.51 -4.42
CA ALA A 82 -4.25 10.10 -5.47
C ALA A 82 -2.76 9.93 -5.19
N VAL A 83 -2.32 10.22 -3.96
CA VAL A 83 -0.92 10.02 -3.55
C VAL A 83 -0.53 8.54 -3.70
N TRP A 84 -1.35 7.63 -3.18
CA TRP A 84 -1.04 6.20 -3.21
C TRP A 84 -0.98 5.65 -4.64
N ARG A 85 -1.86 6.12 -5.56
CA ARG A 85 -1.80 5.72 -6.97
C ARG A 85 -0.49 6.18 -7.62
N ILE A 86 -0.06 7.40 -7.33
CA ILE A 86 1.19 7.94 -7.88
C ILE A 86 2.39 7.14 -7.34
N LEU A 87 2.40 6.79 -6.06
CA LEU A 87 3.46 5.96 -5.48
C LEU A 87 3.60 4.63 -6.23
N ARG A 88 2.48 4.02 -6.64
CA ARG A 88 2.49 2.76 -7.36
C ARG A 88 2.98 2.86 -8.79
N THR A 89 3.07 4.07 -9.35
CA THR A 89 3.64 4.29 -10.70
C THR A 89 5.16 4.39 -10.68
N ILE A 90 5.78 4.52 -9.51
CA ILE A 90 7.24 4.60 -9.39
C ILE A 90 7.83 3.24 -9.75
N PRO A 91 8.70 3.16 -10.79
CA PRO A 91 9.30 1.88 -11.17
C PRO A 91 10.15 1.29 -10.04
N TYR A 92 10.22 -0.02 -10.01
CA TYR A 92 11.04 -0.75 -9.04
C TYR A 92 12.49 -0.22 -9.05
N GLY A 93 13.01 0.10 -7.87
CA GLY A 93 14.36 0.62 -7.71
C GLY A 93 14.53 2.11 -7.98
N GLN A 94 13.43 2.84 -8.29
CA GLN A 94 13.47 4.28 -8.51
C GLN A 94 12.78 5.04 -7.39
N THR A 95 12.98 6.36 -7.36
CA THR A 95 12.42 7.24 -6.33
C THR A 95 11.76 8.47 -6.96
N MET A 96 10.87 9.11 -6.18
CA MET A 96 10.30 10.42 -6.50
C MET A 96 10.37 11.31 -5.25
N THR A 97 10.56 12.62 -5.48
CA THR A 97 10.48 13.59 -4.38
C THR A 97 9.02 13.85 -4.00
N TYR A 98 8.78 14.26 -2.76
CA TYR A 98 7.44 14.67 -2.33
C TYR A 98 6.93 15.86 -3.15
N GLY A 99 7.84 16.77 -3.56
CA GLY A 99 7.47 17.89 -4.43
C GLY A 99 6.97 17.45 -5.80
N ALA A 100 7.61 16.45 -6.41
CA ALA A 100 7.17 15.89 -7.69
C ALA A 100 5.80 15.20 -7.55
N ILE A 101 5.59 14.43 -6.48
CA ILE A 101 4.32 13.78 -6.19
C ILE A 101 3.24 14.84 -5.97
N ALA A 102 3.54 15.90 -5.21
CA ALA A 102 2.59 16.98 -4.95
C ALA A 102 2.12 17.66 -6.24
N ARG A 103 3.02 17.87 -7.20
CA ARG A 103 2.64 18.45 -8.51
C ARG A 103 1.68 17.52 -9.27
N GLN A 104 1.95 16.23 -9.30
CA GLN A 104 1.07 15.28 -9.99
C GLN A 104 -0.30 15.19 -9.31
N VAL A 105 -0.35 15.21 -7.98
CA VAL A 105 -1.62 15.19 -7.23
C VAL A 105 -2.43 16.45 -7.55
N ALA A 106 -1.78 17.61 -7.57
CA ALA A 106 -2.46 18.87 -7.88
C ALA A 106 -3.09 18.82 -9.26
N GLU A 107 -2.36 18.32 -10.27
CA GLU A 107 -2.90 18.12 -11.62
C GLU A 107 -4.10 17.19 -11.64
N GLU A 108 -3.96 16.02 -11.00
CA GLU A 108 -5.00 14.99 -10.99
C GLU A 108 -6.28 15.47 -10.31
N LEU A 109 -6.17 16.23 -9.22
CA LEU A 109 -7.32 16.75 -8.49
C LEU A 109 -7.84 18.07 -9.04
N GLY A 110 -7.16 18.65 -10.05
CA GLY A 110 -7.57 19.93 -10.64
C GLY A 110 -7.40 21.11 -9.72
N ILE A 111 -6.46 21.07 -8.79
CA ILE A 111 -6.16 22.15 -7.85
C ILE A 111 -4.85 22.82 -8.22
N ARG A 112 -4.67 24.06 -7.75
CA ARG A 112 -3.55 24.90 -8.14
C ARG A 112 -2.24 24.48 -7.51
N ARG A 113 -2.27 24.00 -6.28
CA ARG A 113 -1.07 23.75 -5.48
C ARG A 113 -1.32 22.67 -4.44
N MET A 114 -0.31 21.85 -4.19
CA MET A 114 -0.33 20.84 -3.15
C MET A 114 0.96 20.93 -2.33
N SER A 115 0.83 20.86 -1.00
CA SER A 115 1.96 20.90 -0.09
C SER A 115 2.74 19.58 -0.10
N PRO A 116 4.08 19.61 -0.25
CA PRO A 116 4.89 18.39 -0.06
C PRO A 116 4.74 17.77 1.33
N GLN A 117 4.48 18.58 2.36
CA GLN A 117 4.25 18.09 3.73
C GLN A 117 2.97 17.29 3.83
N ALA A 118 1.90 17.72 3.16
CA ALA A 118 0.65 16.97 3.11
C ALA A 118 0.85 15.63 2.40
N VAL A 119 1.65 15.60 1.32
CA VAL A 119 2.03 14.37 0.63
C VAL A 119 2.79 13.44 1.56
N GLY A 120 3.76 13.96 2.32
CA GLY A 120 4.51 13.18 3.29
C GLY A 120 3.61 12.52 4.33
N GLY A 121 2.58 13.23 4.81
CA GLY A 121 1.59 12.67 5.72
C GLY A 121 0.79 11.53 5.08
N ALA A 122 0.36 11.71 3.83
CA ALA A 122 -0.37 10.66 3.11
C ALA A 122 0.51 9.43 2.85
N VAL A 123 1.79 9.63 2.53
CA VAL A 123 2.75 8.52 2.35
C VAL A 123 2.89 7.73 3.65
N GLY A 124 2.99 8.42 4.80
CA GLY A 124 3.07 7.75 6.10
C GLY A 124 1.83 6.93 6.46
N HIS A 125 0.67 7.29 5.91
CA HIS A 125 -0.58 6.56 6.12
C HIS A 125 -0.88 5.53 5.04
N ASN A 126 0.02 5.33 4.08
CA ASN A 126 -0.18 4.36 2.99
C ASN A 126 -0.44 2.96 3.58
N PRO A 127 -1.63 2.37 3.35
CA PRO A 127 -1.92 1.05 3.87
C PRO A 127 -1.19 -0.08 3.14
N ILE A 128 -0.58 0.22 1.98
CA ILE A 128 0.18 -0.76 1.20
C ILE A 128 1.65 -0.36 1.21
N SER A 129 2.39 -0.86 2.19
CA SER A 129 3.76 -0.39 2.46
C SER A 129 4.78 -0.74 1.39
N ILE A 130 4.58 -1.81 0.63
CA ILE A 130 5.57 -2.35 -0.30
C ILE A 130 5.09 -2.38 -1.75
N LEU A 131 3.88 -2.76 -1.95
CA LEU A 131 3.30 -3.02 -3.29
C LEU A 131 3.10 -1.78 -4.15
#